data_31e7d3923378fa3aa46fe40dbd2e8645
#
_entry.id   31e7d3923378fa3aa46fe40dbd2e8645
#
_cell.length_a   1.000
_cell.length_b   1.000
_cell.length_c   1.000
_cell.angle_alpha   90.00
_cell.angle_beta   90.00
_cell.angle_gamma   90.00
#
_symmetry.space_group_name_H-M   'P 1'
#
loop_
_entity.id
_entity.type
_entity.pdbx_description
1 polymer ?
#
loop_
_entity_poly.entity_id
_entity_poly.type
_entity_poly.pdbx_seq_one_letter_code
_entity_poly.pdbx_strand_id
1 'polypeptide(L)'
;MEELDIKVGENDIVEPAQDHVLEKGDELFVRRVTTDVVVEEAVTDYEIRYQADYSMSIGKTEVVQEGSAGRVSNTYDVVLIDGVEESRTLRETTVLQEKQDRVIAYGMNISSGVPSGLQYKTKISGVKAVSYYFPGTPKGAYGLPCTYGTCAVDKNVIPLGSLLYIEGYGYAIANDVGTAIKGNVVDLYMEDLRQCGTWGARTVNVYVIN
;
A
#
# COMPACT_ATOMS: atom_id res chain seq x y z
N MET A 1 40.66 -35.00 22.56
CA MET A 1 39.64 -35.74 21.77
C MET A 1 40.24 -36.83 20.86
N GLU A 2 41.53 -36.79 20.59
CA GLU A 2 42.20 -37.87 19.83
C GLU A 2 42.09 -39.23 20.49
N GLU A 3 42.08 -39.31 21.83
CA GLU A 3 41.92 -40.59 22.55
C GLU A 3 40.53 -41.22 22.41
N LEU A 4 39.50 -40.45 22.01
CA LEU A 4 38.13 -40.96 21.83
C LEU A 4 37.77 -41.19 20.36
N ASP A 5 38.72 -40.97 19.42
CA ASP A 5 38.54 -41.07 17.97
C ASP A 5 37.33 -40.23 17.44
N ILE A 6 36.97 -39.14 18.13
CA ILE A 6 35.90 -38.25 17.72
C ILE A 6 36.49 -37.20 16.79
N LYS A 7 36.13 -37.26 15.53
CA LYS A 7 36.47 -36.23 14.56
C LYS A 7 35.53 -35.00 14.76
N VAL A 8 36.12 -33.86 15.00
CA VAL A 8 35.41 -32.58 15.16
C VAL A 8 35.70 -31.72 13.93
N GLY A 9 34.68 -31.25 13.26
CA GLY A 9 34.80 -30.32 12.15
C GLY A 9 35.15 -28.92 12.64
N GLU A 10 35.66 -28.07 11.75
CA GLU A 10 36.09 -26.69 12.07
C GLU A 10 34.96 -25.83 12.64
N ASN A 11 33.73 -26.03 12.19
CA ASN A 11 32.55 -25.28 12.60
C ASN A 11 31.71 -26.00 13.67
N ASP A 12 32.08 -27.22 14.08
CA ASP A 12 31.31 -27.96 15.07
C ASP A 12 31.37 -27.26 16.45
N ILE A 13 30.23 -27.29 17.16
CA ILE A 13 30.12 -26.75 18.50
C ILE A 13 30.44 -27.86 19.49
N VAL A 14 31.41 -27.59 20.37
CA VAL A 14 31.85 -28.53 21.42
C VAL A 14 31.55 -27.94 22.77
N GLU A 15 30.82 -28.66 23.62
CA GLU A 15 30.48 -28.31 24.98
C GLU A 15 30.88 -29.41 25.95
N PRO A 16 31.64 -29.12 27.03
CA PRO A 16 32.24 -27.84 27.35
C PRO A 16 33.33 -27.41 26.36
N ALA A 17 33.71 -26.11 26.41
CA ALA A 17 34.70 -25.56 25.49
C ALA A 17 36.01 -26.37 25.43
N GLN A 18 36.75 -26.29 24.30
CA GLN A 18 37.95 -27.14 24.07
C GLN A 18 39.09 -26.93 25.06
N ASP A 19 39.13 -25.82 25.81
CA ASP A 19 40.09 -25.51 26.86
C ASP A 19 39.68 -26.03 28.25
N HIS A 20 38.47 -26.61 28.36
CA HIS A 20 38.00 -27.18 29.62
C HIS A 20 38.70 -28.52 29.90
N VAL A 21 39.24 -28.65 31.10
CA VAL A 21 39.83 -29.93 31.57
C VAL A 21 38.68 -30.82 32.05
N LEU A 22 38.42 -31.91 31.33
CA LEU A 22 37.35 -32.84 31.68
C LEU A 22 37.63 -33.56 33.01
N GLU A 23 36.65 -33.59 33.89
CA GLU A 23 36.66 -34.30 35.16
C GLU A 23 35.77 -35.57 35.07
N LYS A 24 35.89 -36.44 36.05
CA LYS A 24 35.08 -37.66 36.09
C LYS A 24 33.60 -37.31 36.30
N GLY A 25 32.80 -37.58 35.27
CA GLY A 25 31.35 -37.31 35.28
C GLY A 25 30.92 -36.18 34.35
N ASP A 26 31.87 -35.50 33.69
CA ASP A 26 31.55 -34.50 32.66
C ASP A 26 30.96 -35.21 31.42
N GLU A 27 29.98 -34.58 30.82
CA GLU A 27 29.40 -34.97 29.54
C GLU A 27 29.96 -34.08 28.43
N LEU A 28 30.39 -34.72 27.33
CA LEU A 28 30.92 -34.03 26.16
C LEU A 28 29.87 -34.09 25.04
N PHE A 29 29.46 -32.93 24.60
CA PHE A 29 28.54 -32.77 23.48
C PHE A 29 29.29 -32.23 22.27
N VAL A 30 29.10 -32.84 21.12
CA VAL A 30 29.57 -32.33 19.83
C VAL A 30 28.36 -32.16 18.91
N ARG A 31 28.00 -30.93 18.68
CA ARG A 31 26.92 -30.58 17.74
C ARG A 31 27.51 -30.36 16.36
N ARG A 32 26.99 -31.04 15.37
CA ARG A 32 27.47 -30.98 13.99
C ARG A 32 26.91 -29.75 13.28
N VAL A 33 27.78 -28.83 12.90
CA VAL A 33 27.39 -27.64 12.11
C VAL A 33 27.70 -27.91 10.64
N THR A 34 26.64 -27.87 9.83
CA THR A 34 26.76 -28.03 8.38
C THR A 34 26.04 -26.84 7.68
N THR A 35 26.44 -26.58 6.45
CA THR A 35 25.77 -25.56 5.60
C THR A 35 25.15 -26.25 4.40
N ASP A 36 24.01 -25.75 3.96
CA ASP A 36 23.31 -26.20 2.75
C ASP A 36 22.77 -25.02 1.98
N VAL A 37 22.32 -25.25 0.74
CA VAL A 37 21.71 -24.24 -0.12
C VAL A 37 20.30 -24.71 -0.43
N VAL A 38 19.33 -23.89 -0.02
CA VAL A 38 17.91 -24.17 -0.25
C VAL A 38 17.37 -23.17 -1.27
N VAL A 39 16.62 -23.68 -2.26
CA VAL A 39 15.95 -22.88 -3.27
C VAL A 39 14.44 -22.99 -3.09
N GLU A 40 13.76 -21.86 -2.91
CA GLU A 40 12.32 -21.80 -2.70
C GLU A 40 11.68 -20.84 -3.70
N GLU A 41 10.55 -21.24 -4.27
CA GLU A 41 9.74 -20.34 -5.08
C GLU A 41 8.72 -19.59 -4.22
N ALA A 42 8.56 -18.31 -4.49
CA ALA A 42 7.57 -17.47 -3.84
C ALA A 42 6.75 -16.68 -4.87
N VAL A 43 5.50 -16.40 -4.52
CA VAL A 43 4.60 -15.55 -5.30
C VAL A 43 4.78 -14.11 -4.85
N THR A 44 4.85 -13.18 -5.80
CA THR A 44 4.83 -11.74 -5.53
C THR A 44 3.49 -11.17 -5.98
N ASP A 45 2.74 -10.59 -5.04
CA ASP A 45 1.44 -10.01 -5.33
C ASP A 45 1.57 -8.76 -6.20
N TYR A 46 0.55 -8.52 -7.05
CA TYR A 46 0.43 -7.28 -7.81
C TYR A 46 -0.30 -6.20 -7.02
N GLU A 47 -0.09 -4.96 -7.42
CA GLU A 47 -0.79 -3.80 -6.87
C GLU A 47 -1.99 -3.42 -7.72
N ILE A 48 -2.99 -2.77 -7.10
CA ILE A 48 -4.09 -2.13 -7.82
C ILE A 48 -3.72 -0.65 -7.97
N ARG A 49 -3.64 -0.19 -9.22
CA ARG A 49 -3.42 1.21 -9.57
C ARG A 49 -4.70 1.81 -10.14
N TYR A 50 -4.91 3.08 -9.86
CA TYR A 50 -6.03 3.83 -10.38
C TYR A 50 -5.55 4.89 -11.37
N GLN A 51 -6.29 5.04 -12.47
CA GLN A 51 -6.00 6.01 -13.51
C GLN A 51 -7.25 6.85 -13.78
N ALA A 52 -7.10 8.19 -13.80
CA ALA A 52 -8.18 9.09 -14.15
C ALA A 52 -8.47 9.00 -15.65
N ASP A 53 -9.75 8.90 -16.02
CA ASP A 53 -10.23 8.98 -17.40
C ASP A 53 -11.22 10.15 -17.53
N TYR A 54 -10.78 11.21 -18.20
CA TYR A 54 -11.58 12.42 -18.41
C TYR A 54 -12.64 12.27 -19.51
N SER A 55 -12.65 11.19 -20.26
CA SER A 55 -13.69 10.87 -21.23
C SER A 55 -14.84 10.08 -20.60
N MET A 56 -14.57 9.36 -19.53
CA MET A 56 -15.52 8.53 -18.81
C MET A 56 -16.32 9.35 -17.80
N SER A 57 -17.63 9.13 -17.75
CA SER A 57 -18.51 9.77 -16.77
C SER A 57 -18.09 9.45 -15.33
N ILE A 58 -18.18 10.45 -14.46
CA ILE A 58 -17.88 10.28 -13.03
C ILE A 58 -18.74 9.16 -12.41
N GLY A 59 -18.14 8.40 -11.48
CA GLY A 59 -18.77 7.25 -10.83
C GLY A 59 -18.71 5.95 -11.63
N LYS A 60 -18.18 5.97 -12.88
CA LYS A 60 -17.87 4.75 -13.63
C LYS A 60 -16.43 4.33 -13.42
N THR A 61 -16.20 3.04 -13.42
CA THR A 61 -14.86 2.44 -13.41
C THR A 61 -14.77 1.36 -14.49
N GLU A 62 -13.59 1.20 -15.03
CA GLU A 62 -13.29 0.16 -16.02
C GLU A 62 -11.92 -0.44 -15.73
N VAL A 63 -11.79 -1.76 -15.83
CA VAL A 63 -10.50 -2.43 -15.72
C VAL A 63 -9.81 -2.30 -17.07
N VAL A 64 -8.77 -1.48 -17.15
CA VAL A 64 -8.01 -1.25 -18.38
C VAL A 64 -6.82 -2.19 -18.51
N GLN A 65 -6.40 -2.78 -17.39
CA GLN A 65 -5.37 -3.80 -17.35
C GLN A 65 -5.64 -4.76 -16.19
N GLU A 66 -5.71 -6.06 -16.49
CA GLU A 66 -5.79 -7.07 -15.44
C GLU A 66 -4.44 -7.26 -14.75
N GLY A 67 -4.48 -7.52 -13.43
CA GLY A 67 -3.31 -7.85 -12.65
C GLY A 67 -2.94 -9.32 -12.78
N SER A 68 -1.66 -9.62 -12.70
CA SER A 68 -1.16 -10.98 -12.54
C SER A 68 -0.02 -11.03 -11.52
N ALA A 69 -0.05 -12.04 -10.66
CA ALA A 69 1.02 -12.25 -9.70
C ALA A 69 2.31 -12.65 -10.41
N GLY A 70 3.44 -12.19 -9.88
CA GLY A 70 4.76 -12.61 -10.28
C GLY A 70 5.22 -13.85 -9.52
N ARG A 71 6.37 -14.41 -9.93
CA ARG A 71 7.04 -15.52 -9.25
C ARG A 71 8.53 -15.23 -9.16
N VAL A 72 9.09 -15.52 -8.02
CA VAL A 72 10.53 -15.39 -7.75
C VAL A 72 11.07 -16.70 -7.23
N SER A 73 12.35 -16.95 -7.48
CA SER A 73 13.13 -18.02 -6.88
C SER A 73 14.11 -17.39 -5.89
N ASN A 74 13.98 -17.72 -4.63
CA ASN A 74 14.89 -17.29 -3.57
C ASN A 74 15.87 -18.41 -3.23
N THR A 75 17.15 -18.10 -3.29
CA THR A 75 18.23 -19.01 -2.88
C THR A 75 18.73 -18.60 -1.51
N TYR A 76 18.73 -19.52 -0.57
CA TYR A 76 19.16 -19.29 0.80
C TYR A 76 20.41 -20.11 1.13
N ASP A 77 21.34 -19.50 1.85
CA ASP A 77 22.36 -20.21 2.62
C ASP A 77 21.76 -20.61 3.96
N VAL A 78 21.79 -21.90 4.27
CA VAL A 78 21.19 -22.44 5.49
C VAL A 78 22.29 -23.03 6.36
N VAL A 79 22.26 -22.74 7.64
CA VAL A 79 23.11 -23.35 8.67
C VAL A 79 22.27 -24.36 9.44
N LEU A 80 22.77 -25.58 9.50
CA LEU A 80 22.13 -26.69 10.18
C LEU A 80 23.01 -27.11 11.40
N ILE A 81 22.37 -27.32 12.56
CA ILE A 81 22.98 -27.87 13.74
C ILE A 81 22.32 -29.24 13.99
N ASP A 82 23.12 -30.32 13.98
CA ASP A 82 22.64 -31.71 14.08
C ASP A 82 21.53 -32.04 13.08
N GLY A 83 21.59 -31.43 11.87
CA GLY A 83 20.63 -31.64 10.80
C GLY A 83 19.34 -30.81 10.94
N VAL A 84 19.22 -29.95 11.97
CA VAL A 84 18.10 -29.03 12.16
C VAL A 84 18.50 -27.63 11.72
N GLU A 85 17.64 -26.95 10.95
CA GLU A 85 17.90 -25.59 10.51
C GLU A 85 17.90 -24.63 11.71
N GLU A 86 19.03 -23.97 11.92
CA GLU A 86 19.23 -22.95 12.95
C GLU A 86 19.03 -21.53 12.38
N SER A 87 19.54 -21.31 11.16
CA SER A 87 19.40 -20.00 10.51
C SER A 87 19.45 -20.13 8.99
N ARG A 88 18.86 -19.15 8.32
CA ARG A 88 18.99 -18.98 6.86
C ARG A 88 19.25 -17.52 6.49
N THR A 89 20.02 -17.33 5.45
CA THR A 89 20.33 -16.02 4.88
C THR A 89 19.99 -16.01 3.40
N LEU A 90 19.21 -15.04 2.96
CA LEU A 90 18.89 -14.87 1.54
C LEU A 90 20.19 -14.51 0.79
N ARG A 91 20.60 -15.37 -0.15
CA ARG A 91 21.75 -15.16 -1.02
C ARG A 91 21.37 -14.39 -2.28
N GLU A 92 20.28 -14.82 -2.93
CA GLU A 92 19.86 -14.28 -4.23
C GLU A 92 18.36 -14.42 -4.42
N THR A 93 17.77 -13.48 -5.15
CA THR A 93 16.39 -13.57 -5.67
C THR A 93 16.43 -13.46 -7.18
N THR A 94 15.94 -14.47 -7.88
CA THR A 94 15.79 -14.48 -9.34
C THR A 94 14.31 -14.34 -9.70
N VAL A 95 13.97 -13.37 -10.56
CA VAL A 95 12.59 -13.21 -11.06
C VAL A 95 12.33 -14.26 -12.13
N LEU A 96 11.37 -15.17 -11.86
CA LEU A 96 10.91 -16.19 -12.80
C LEU A 96 9.79 -15.68 -13.71
N GLN A 97 8.94 -14.83 -13.14
CA GLN A 97 7.83 -14.19 -13.83
C GLN A 97 7.60 -12.80 -13.23
N GLU A 98 7.60 -11.77 -14.08
CA GLU A 98 7.28 -10.41 -13.66
C GLU A 98 5.82 -10.30 -13.23
N LYS A 99 5.56 -9.56 -12.15
CA LYS A 99 4.21 -9.20 -11.76
C LYS A 99 3.68 -8.12 -12.71
N GLN A 100 2.37 -8.14 -12.94
CA GLN A 100 1.67 -7.08 -13.66
C GLN A 100 0.61 -6.44 -12.76
N ASP A 101 0.71 -5.14 -12.52
CA ASP A 101 -0.27 -4.44 -11.70
C ASP A 101 -1.62 -4.34 -12.41
N ARG A 102 -2.71 -4.44 -11.64
CA ARG A 102 -4.05 -4.20 -12.12
C ARG A 102 -4.30 -2.70 -12.22
N VAL A 103 -4.78 -2.21 -13.36
CA VAL A 103 -5.11 -0.80 -13.56
C VAL A 103 -6.62 -0.64 -13.74
N ILE A 104 -7.22 0.19 -12.91
CA ILE A 104 -8.64 0.54 -12.93
C ILE A 104 -8.75 2.01 -13.33
N ALA A 105 -9.32 2.29 -14.51
CA ALA A 105 -9.70 3.64 -14.88
C ALA A 105 -10.95 4.07 -14.11
N TYR A 106 -10.99 5.32 -13.66
CA TYR A 106 -12.16 5.92 -13.04
C TYR A 106 -12.52 7.23 -13.74
N GLY A 107 -13.84 7.40 -13.99
CA GLY A 107 -14.36 8.52 -14.75
C GLY A 107 -14.20 9.85 -14.01
N MET A 108 -13.68 10.84 -14.75
CA MET A 108 -13.44 12.22 -14.29
C MET A 108 -14.05 13.26 -15.22
N ASN A 109 -14.98 12.85 -16.11
CA ASN A 109 -15.65 13.80 -17.00
C ASN A 109 -16.55 14.75 -16.19
N ILE A 110 -16.11 15.97 -16.07
CA ILE A 110 -16.70 17.03 -15.24
C ILE A 110 -17.33 18.07 -16.17
N SER A 111 -18.63 18.26 -16.02
CA SER A 111 -19.33 19.39 -16.67
C SER A 111 -19.31 20.60 -15.72
N SER A 112 -18.91 21.77 -16.22
CA SER A 112 -19.00 23.04 -15.46
C SER A 112 -20.44 23.48 -15.33
N GLY A 113 -20.82 23.97 -14.14
CA GLY A 113 -22.16 24.45 -13.80
C GLY A 113 -23.04 23.36 -13.14
N VAL A 114 -24.04 23.77 -12.36
CA VAL A 114 -25.02 22.82 -11.81
C VAL A 114 -25.79 22.21 -12.98
N PRO A 115 -25.68 20.90 -13.22
CA PRO A 115 -26.36 20.29 -14.34
C PRO A 115 -27.87 20.48 -14.24
N SER A 116 -28.49 20.90 -15.35
CA SER A 116 -29.96 20.98 -15.43
C SER A 116 -30.53 19.58 -15.19
N GLY A 117 -31.37 19.42 -14.15
CA GLY A 117 -31.96 18.14 -13.78
C GLY A 117 -31.04 17.23 -12.94
N LEU A 118 -30.02 17.79 -12.28
CA LEU A 118 -29.18 17.03 -11.35
C LEU A 118 -30.04 16.26 -10.33
N GLN A 119 -29.95 14.95 -10.34
CA GLN A 119 -30.57 14.08 -9.33
C GLN A 119 -29.61 13.92 -8.16
N TYR A 120 -30.07 14.14 -6.96
CA TYR A 120 -29.27 14.00 -5.74
C TYR A 120 -30.12 13.49 -4.58
N LYS A 121 -29.49 12.79 -3.64
CA LYS A 121 -30.15 12.32 -2.41
C LYS A 121 -30.26 13.42 -1.36
N THR A 122 -29.20 14.21 -1.23
CA THR A 122 -29.10 15.23 -0.17
C THR A 122 -28.39 16.47 -0.69
N LYS A 123 -28.92 17.64 -0.33
CA LYS A 123 -28.24 18.92 -0.51
C LYS A 123 -27.76 19.41 0.85
N ILE A 124 -26.48 19.72 0.96
CA ILE A 124 -25.86 20.32 2.14
C ILE A 124 -25.53 21.77 1.76
N SER A 125 -26.21 22.70 2.40
CA SER A 125 -26.03 24.15 2.14
C SER A 125 -25.04 24.75 3.12
N GLY A 126 -24.34 25.81 2.71
CA GLY A 126 -23.45 26.57 3.58
C GLY A 126 -22.17 25.79 3.95
N VAL A 127 -21.71 24.91 3.08
CA VAL A 127 -20.48 24.15 3.27
C VAL A 127 -19.27 25.06 3.03
N LYS A 128 -18.34 25.10 3.97
CA LYS A 128 -17.04 25.75 3.78
C LYS A 128 -16.17 24.88 2.88
N ALA A 129 -15.89 25.32 1.66
CA ALA A 129 -14.99 24.65 0.73
C ALA A 129 -13.64 25.34 0.71
N VAL A 130 -12.62 24.64 1.14
CA VAL A 130 -11.21 25.02 1.03
C VAL A 130 -10.54 24.16 -0.04
N SER A 131 -9.25 24.36 -0.29
CA SER A 131 -8.56 23.61 -1.31
C SER A 131 -7.13 23.29 -0.90
N TYR A 132 -6.63 22.18 -1.40
CA TYR A 132 -5.27 21.73 -1.18
C TYR A 132 -4.64 21.15 -2.45
N TYR A 133 -3.34 21.13 -2.45
CA TYR A 133 -2.51 20.48 -3.44
C TYR A 133 -1.39 19.71 -2.73
N PHE A 134 -1.09 18.53 -3.23
CA PHE A 134 0.05 17.75 -2.76
C PHE A 134 0.82 17.22 -3.98
N PRO A 135 2.16 17.39 -4.05
CA PRO A 135 2.96 16.84 -5.15
C PRO A 135 2.94 15.31 -5.13
N GLY A 136 2.84 14.71 -6.29
CA GLY A 136 2.55 13.29 -6.44
C GLY A 136 1.04 13.02 -6.38
N THR A 137 0.66 11.77 -6.41
CA THR A 137 -0.75 11.35 -6.33
C THR A 137 -0.94 10.42 -5.12
N PRO A 138 -0.89 10.94 -3.88
CA PRO A 138 -1.11 10.12 -2.70
C PRO A 138 -2.50 9.50 -2.77
N LYS A 139 -2.67 8.32 -2.15
CA LYS A 139 -3.98 7.70 -2.00
C LYS A 139 -4.73 8.36 -0.85
N GLY A 140 -5.98 8.73 -1.08
CA GLY A 140 -6.90 9.16 -0.03
C GLY A 140 -7.38 7.98 0.83
N ALA A 141 -8.11 8.29 1.90
CA ALA A 141 -8.63 7.30 2.84
C ALA A 141 -9.62 6.29 2.21
N TYR A 142 -10.28 6.65 1.11
CA TYR A 142 -11.13 5.73 0.33
C TYR A 142 -10.31 4.80 -0.58
N GLY A 143 -9.04 5.16 -0.86
CA GLY A 143 -8.11 4.35 -1.64
C GLY A 143 -7.88 4.80 -3.08
N LEU A 144 -8.58 5.81 -3.58
CA LEU A 144 -8.31 6.40 -4.89
C LEU A 144 -7.13 7.39 -4.81
N PRO A 145 -6.39 7.62 -5.91
CA PRO A 145 -5.45 8.73 -5.98
C PRO A 145 -6.13 10.07 -5.72
N CYS A 146 -5.46 10.96 -4.99
CA CYS A 146 -5.90 12.34 -4.84
C CYS A 146 -5.57 13.11 -6.12
N THR A 147 -6.59 13.43 -6.88
CA THR A 147 -6.52 14.18 -8.16
C THR A 147 -7.65 15.19 -8.22
N TYR A 148 -7.64 16.09 -9.20
CA TYR A 148 -8.80 16.96 -9.45
C TYR A 148 -10.08 16.13 -9.58
N GLY A 149 -11.17 16.56 -8.91
CA GLY A 149 -12.41 15.77 -8.80
C GLY A 149 -12.41 14.78 -7.62
N THR A 150 -11.47 14.92 -6.69
CA THR A 150 -11.53 14.27 -5.37
C THR A 150 -11.50 15.32 -4.27
N CYS A 151 -12.04 14.98 -3.10
CA CYS A 151 -12.03 15.88 -1.96
C CYS A 151 -11.93 15.13 -0.63
N ALA A 152 -11.43 15.81 0.40
CA ALA A 152 -11.54 15.35 1.77
C ALA A 152 -12.83 15.88 2.42
N VAL A 153 -13.43 15.04 3.24
CA VAL A 153 -14.72 15.29 3.91
C VAL A 153 -14.69 14.85 5.37
N ASP A 154 -15.66 15.31 6.15
CA ASP A 154 -15.99 14.61 7.41
C ASP A 154 -16.84 13.38 7.07
N LYS A 155 -16.28 12.19 7.25
CA LYS A 155 -16.95 10.91 6.94
C LYS A 155 -18.24 10.67 7.76
N ASN A 156 -18.44 11.42 8.85
CA ASN A 156 -19.67 11.34 9.65
C ASN A 156 -20.80 12.20 9.04
N VAL A 157 -20.47 13.12 8.11
CA VAL A 157 -21.41 13.98 7.39
C VAL A 157 -21.61 13.48 5.96
N ILE A 158 -20.51 13.17 5.27
CA ILE A 158 -20.50 12.66 3.90
C ILE A 158 -19.69 11.35 3.89
N PRO A 159 -20.34 10.20 3.64
CA PRO A 159 -19.62 8.91 3.59
C PRO A 159 -18.52 8.90 2.54
N LEU A 160 -17.39 8.25 2.84
CA LEU A 160 -16.34 8.02 1.84
C LEU A 160 -16.89 7.22 0.64
N GLY A 161 -16.42 7.56 -0.56
CA GLY A 161 -16.91 6.99 -1.81
C GLY A 161 -18.17 7.67 -2.37
N SER A 162 -18.77 8.63 -1.64
CA SER A 162 -19.91 9.39 -2.15
C SER A 162 -19.51 10.21 -3.38
N LEU A 163 -20.36 10.17 -4.40
CA LEU A 163 -20.30 11.05 -5.54
C LEU A 163 -21.00 12.37 -5.19
N LEU A 164 -20.27 13.45 -5.34
CA LEU A 164 -20.71 14.79 -4.99
C LEU A 164 -20.78 15.67 -6.23
N TYR A 165 -21.67 16.67 -6.22
CA TYR A 165 -21.53 17.85 -7.04
C TYR A 165 -21.34 19.06 -6.12
N ILE A 166 -20.27 19.84 -6.35
CA ILE A 166 -19.87 20.97 -5.52
C ILE A 166 -19.93 22.23 -6.38
N GLU A 167 -20.75 23.20 -5.97
CA GLU A 167 -20.91 24.43 -6.73
C GLU A 167 -19.59 25.16 -6.96
N GLY A 168 -19.32 25.49 -8.23
CA GLY A 168 -18.10 26.17 -8.65
C GLY A 168 -16.88 25.29 -8.81
N TYR A 169 -16.91 24.03 -8.32
CA TYR A 169 -15.85 23.05 -8.52
C TYR A 169 -16.26 21.97 -9.52
N GLY A 170 -17.48 21.46 -9.42
CA GLY A 170 -17.99 20.39 -10.26
C GLY A 170 -18.16 19.07 -9.48
N TYR A 171 -18.11 17.95 -10.22
CA TYR A 171 -18.21 16.64 -9.59
C TYR A 171 -16.96 16.29 -8.81
N ALA A 172 -17.13 15.57 -7.69
CA ALA A 172 -16.04 15.06 -6.86
C ALA A 172 -16.41 13.75 -6.20
N ILE A 173 -15.41 12.93 -5.90
CA ILE A 173 -15.54 11.76 -5.04
C ILE A 173 -15.01 12.12 -3.65
N ALA A 174 -15.79 11.81 -2.61
CA ALA A 174 -15.36 11.90 -1.21
C ALA A 174 -14.30 10.83 -0.97
N ASN A 175 -13.03 11.17 -1.24
CA ASN A 175 -11.91 10.22 -1.29
C ASN A 175 -11.08 10.22 -0.01
N ASP A 176 -11.07 11.33 0.73
CA ASP A 176 -10.14 11.50 1.83
C ASP A 176 -10.79 12.09 3.07
N VAL A 177 -10.04 12.09 4.16
CA VAL A 177 -10.40 12.72 5.44
C VAL A 177 -9.25 13.60 5.92
N GLY A 178 -9.56 14.65 6.66
CA GLY A 178 -8.55 15.51 7.26
C GLY A 178 -8.83 15.76 8.75
N THR A 179 -7.78 15.95 9.54
CA THR A 179 -7.94 16.28 10.97
C THR A 179 -8.70 17.56 11.18
N ALA A 180 -8.52 18.56 10.29
CA ALA A 180 -9.21 19.84 10.29
C ALA A 180 -10.53 19.84 9.50
N ILE A 181 -10.85 18.75 8.77
CA ILE A 181 -12.06 18.67 7.95
C ILE A 181 -13.15 18.01 8.80
N LYS A 182 -13.95 18.87 9.45
CA LYS A 182 -15.01 18.47 10.38
C LYS A 182 -16.32 19.20 10.10
N GLY A 183 -17.43 18.49 10.28
CA GLY A 183 -18.76 19.03 10.02
C GLY A 183 -18.94 19.44 8.55
N ASN A 184 -19.52 20.60 8.32
CA ASN A 184 -19.80 21.13 6.99
C ASN A 184 -18.56 21.80 6.36
N VAL A 185 -17.46 21.05 6.25
CA VAL A 185 -16.21 21.46 5.59
C VAL A 185 -15.82 20.43 4.56
N VAL A 186 -15.42 20.87 3.38
CA VAL A 186 -14.81 20.04 2.35
C VAL A 186 -13.48 20.64 1.91
N ASP A 187 -12.51 19.80 1.59
CA ASP A 187 -11.21 20.23 1.11
C ASP A 187 -10.96 19.63 -0.29
N LEU A 188 -10.90 20.52 -1.27
CA LEU A 188 -10.93 20.18 -2.69
C LEU A 188 -9.52 20.01 -3.22
N TYR A 189 -9.23 18.87 -3.85
CA TYR A 189 -7.94 18.68 -4.49
C TYR A 189 -7.83 19.56 -5.74
N MET A 190 -6.70 20.25 -5.86
CA MET A 190 -6.34 21.07 -7.02
C MET A 190 -5.09 20.49 -7.70
N GLU A 191 -4.89 20.83 -8.95
CA GLU A 191 -3.74 20.34 -9.73
C GLU A 191 -2.44 21.07 -9.40
N ASP A 192 -2.55 22.30 -8.88
CA ASP A 192 -1.41 23.11 -8.48
C ASP A 192 -1.75 24.15 -7.39
N LEU A 193 -0.71 24.74 -6.79
CA LEU A 193 -0.86 25.78 -5.75
C LEU A 193 -1.52 27.07 -6.27
N ARG A 194 -1.41 27.38 -7.57
CA ARG A 194 -2.04 28.55 -8.17
C ARG A 194 -3.55 28.38 -8.20
N GLN A 195 -4.04 27.18 -8.54
CA GLN A 195 -5.47 26.85 -8.49
C GLN A 195 -6.00 26.92 -7.05
N CYS A 196 -5.22 26.45 -6.06
CA CYS A 196 -5.56 26.61 -4.65
C CYS A 196 -5.71 28.11 -4.27
N GLY A 197 -4.77 28.95 -4.68
CA GLY A 197 -4.83 30.39 -4.45
C GLY A 197 -6.03 31.07 -5.13
N THR A 198 -6.37 30.63 -6.34
CA THR A 198 -7.54 31.14 -7.08
C THR A 198 -8.86 30.69 -6.44
N TRP A 199 -8.92 29.47 -5.93
CA TRP A 199 -10.09 28.97 -5.22
C TRP A 199 -10.24 29.67 -3.87
N GLY A 200 -9.22 29.74 -3.06
CA GLY A 200 -9.27 30.30 -1.71
C GLY A 200 -10.17 29.46 -0.78
N ALA A 201 -10.99 30.18 0.02
CA ALA A 201 -12.02 29.57 0.86
C ALA A 201 -13.37 30.17 0.51
N ARG A 202 -14.39 29.34 0.27
CA ARG A 202 -15.73 29.78 -0.17
C ARG A 202 -16.81 29.05 0.60
N THR A 203 -17.99 29.61 0.61
CA THR A 203 -19.21 28.94 1.03
C THR A 203 -19.97 28.47 -0.21
N VAL A 204 -20.24 27.19 -0.29
CA VAL A 204 -20.87 26.54 -1.45
C VAL A 204 -22.00 25.61 -1.02
N ASN A 205 -22.83 25.20 -1.99
CA ASN A 205 -23.71 24.05 -1.79
C ASN A 205 -23.03 22.78 -2.31
N VAL A 206 -23.22 21.68 -1.57
CA VAL A 206 -22.75 20.34 -1.93
C VAL A 206 -23.96 19.45 -2.09
N TYR A 207 -24.03 18.75 -3.22
CA TYR A 207 -25.09 17.80 -3.54
C TYR A 207 -24.51 16.39 -3.50
N VAL A 208 -25.02 15.54 -2.62
CA VAL A 208 -24.68 14.13 -2.52
C VAL A 208 -25.56 13.35 -3.50
N ILE A 209 -24.96 12.68 -4.47
CA ILE A 209 -25.66 12.06 -5.61
C ILE A 209 -26.04 10.61 -5.30
N ASN A 210 -25.13 9.81 -4.68
CA ASN A 210 -25.34 8.39 -4.36
C ASN A 210 -25.31 8.09 -2.86
#